data_0e3ae826a4ccd697441d4713775a4d14
#
_entry.id   0e3ae826a4ccd697441d4713775a4d14
#
_cell.length_a   1.000
_cell.length_b   1.000
_cell.length_c   1.000
_cell.angle_alpha   90.00
_cell.angle_beta   90.00
_cell.angle_gamma   90.00
#
_symmetry.space_group_name_H-M   'P 1'
#
loop_
_entity.id
_entity.type
_entity.pdbx_description
1 polymer ?
#
loop_
_entity_poly.entity_id
_entity_poly.type
_entity_poly.pdbx_seq_one_letter_code
_entity_poly.pdbx_strand_id
1 'polypeptide(L)'
;MPSNFQIKQKSFFLTYPNCTLSKEAVREFFIALGMKEYCICKELHQSGEPHIHALIKFADVFRSRNPRVFDIQGFHPNIQNCRSPKAVFDYVRKGGDLITNIGYKRTYGDLMRENDTKEDFKKAA
;
A
#
# COMPACT_ATOMS: atom_id res chain seq x y z
N MET A 1 5.68 -22.02 22.17
CA MET A 1 5.58 -20.69 22.75
C MET A 1 4.61 -19.82 21.98
N PRO A 2 3.60 -19.31 22.62
CA PRO A 2 2.67 -18.43 21.91
C PRO A 2 3.39 -17.15 21.42
N SER A 3 3.05 -16.74 20.25
CA SER A 3 3.58 -15.51 19.70
C SER A 3 2.96 -14.30 20.39
N ASN A 4 3.76 -13.29 20.65
CA ASN A 4 3.24 -12.00 21.12
C ASN A 4 2.74 -11.13 19.97
N PHE A 5 2.80 -11.65 18.75
CA PHE A 5 2.35 -10.91 17.59
C PHE A 5 0.86 -10.61 17.70
N GLN A 6 0.52 -9.36 17.44
CA GLN A 6 -0.86 -8.94 17.35
C GLN A 6 -0.95 -7.70 16.49
N ILE A 7 -1.87 -7.71 15.54
CA ILE A 7 -2.21 -6.52 14.77
C ILE A 7 -3.67 -6.18 15.04
N LYS A 8 -3.96 -4.88 15.08
CA LYS A 8 -5.29 -4.37 15.35
C LYS A 8 -5.37 -2.95 14.84
N GLN A 9 -5.59 -2.81 13.53
CA GLN A 9 -5.60 -1.51 12.86
C GLN A 9 -6.54 -1.56 11.68
N LYS A 10 -6.93 -0.39 11.19
CA LYS A 10 -7.65 -0.27 9.93
C LYS A 10 -6.69 -0.18 8.74
N SER A 11 -5.49 0.32 8.97
CA SER A 11 -4.54 0.58 7.89
C SER A 11 -3.18 -0.01 8.23
N PHE A 12 -2.57 -0.62 7.21
CA PHE A 12 -1.25 -1.23 7.34
C PHE A 12 -0.37 -0.80 6.19
N PHE A 13 0.91 -0.64 6.47
CA PHE A 13 1.92 -0.48 5.43
C PHE A 13 2.76 -1.75 5.40
N LEU A 14 2.78 -2.40 4.25
CA LEU A 14 3.43 -3.69 4.07
C LEU A 14 4.57 -3.58 3.07
N THR A 15 5.66 -4.28 3.36
CA THR A 15 6.77 -4.39 2.43
C THR A 15 7.07 -5.86 2.21
N TYR A 16 6.94 -6.32 0.96
CA TYR A 16 7.29 -7.68 0.58
C TYR A 16 8.63 -7.64 -0.12
N PRO A 17 9.73 -8.01 0.54
CA PRO A 17 11.05 -8.02 -0.09
C PRO A 17 11.18 -9.19 -1.03
N ASN A 18 11.95 -9.01 -2.10
CA ASN A 18 12.24 -10.06 -3.07
C ASN A 18 10.98 -10.76 -3.59
N CYS A 19 9.96 -9.97 -3.83
CA CYS A 19 8.64 -10.49 -4.18
C CYS A 19 8.41 -10.41 -5.68
N THR A 20 8.22 -11.56 -6.30
CA THR A 20 8.01 -11.67 -7.74
C THR A 20 6.54 -11.64 -8.14
N LEU A 21 5.64 -11.55 -7.18
CA LEU A 21 4.21 -11.46 -7.47
C LEU A 21 3.89 -10.17 -8.20
N SER A 22 2.81 -10.18 -8.96
CA SER A 22 2.30 -8.95 -9.57
C SER A 22 1.57 -8.12 -8.52
N LYS A 23 1.44 -6.83 -8.79
CA LYS A 23 0.63 -5.94 -7.96
C LYS A 23 -0.81 -6.44 -7.88
N GLU A 24 -1.30 -6.94 -8.99
CA GLU A 24 -2.67 -7.45 -9.09
C GLU A 24 -2.88 -8.69 -8.22
N ALA A 25 -1.90 -9.57 -8.17
CA ALA A 25 -1.99 -10.76 -7.32
C ALA A 25 -2.08 -10.38 -5.83
N VAL A 26 -1.30 -9.38 -5.43
CA VAL A 26 -1.35 -8.86 -4.06
C VAL A 26 -2.72 -8.24 -3.79
N ARG A 27 -3.23 -7.45 -4.72
CA ARG A 27 -4.56 -6.85 -4.57
C ARG A 27 -5.65 -7.89 -4.38
N GLU A 28 -5.65 -8.94 -5.22
CA GLU A 28 -6.68 -9.96 -5.14
C GLU A 28 -6.66 -10.70 -3.81
N PHE A 29 -5.47 -10.94 -3.27
CA PHE A 29 -5.35 -11.55 -1.96
C PHE A 29 -6.04 -10.72 -0.90
N PHE A 30 -5.79 -9.40 -0.89
CA PHE A 30 -6.35 -8.53 0.12
C PHE A 30 -7.83 -8.24 -0.08
N ILE A 31 -8.30 -8.24 -1.33
CA ILE A 31 -9.74 -8.14 -1.59
C ILE A 31 -10.46 -9.30 -0.93
N ALA A 32 -9.91 -10.50 -1.02
CA ALA A 32 -10.50 -11.67 -0.39
C ALA A 32 -10.52 -11.55 1.14
N LEU A 33 -9.64 -10.75 1.73
CA LEU A 33 -9.63 -10.51 3.17
C LEU A 33 -10.57 -9.37 3.59
N GLY A 34 -11.20 -8.68 2.64
CA GLY A 34 -12.11 -7.59 2.95
C GLY A 34 -11.50 -6.20 2.86
N MET A 35 -10.38 -6.06 2.16
CA MET A 35 -9.76 -4.76 1.94
C MET A 35 -10.69 -3.81 1.20
N LYS A 36 -10.69 -2.54 1.63
CA LYS A 36 -11.50 -1.51 1.02
C LYS A 36 -10.72 -0.60 0.09
N GLU A 37 -9.56 -0.13 0.55
CA GLU A 37 -8.73 0.78 -0.23
C GLU A 37 -7.30 0.29 -0.24
N TYR A 38 -6.58 0.57 -1.34
CA TYR A 38 -5.22 0.10 -1.48
C TYR A 38 -4.39 1.04 -2.35
N CYS A 39 -3.09 1.02 -2.11
CA CYS A 39 -2.09 1.57 -3.03
C CYS A 39 -0.93 0.59 -3.02
N ILE A 40 -0.71 -0.09 -4.13
CA ILE A 40 0.29 -1.16 -4.22
C ILE A 40 1.29 -0.78 -5.29
N CYS A 41 2.55 -0.72 -4.92
CA CYS A 41 3.64 -0.30 -5.79
C CYS A 41 4.67 -1.42 -5.90
N LYS A 42 5.15 -1.66 -7.10
CA LYS A 42 6.25 -2.59 -7.33
C LYS A 42 7.46 -1.81 -7.80
N GLU A 43 8.59 -2.02 -7.15
CA GLU A 43 9.81 -1.34 -7.54
C GLU A 43 10.99 -2.29 -7.48
N LEU A 44 12.03 -1.96 -8.23
CA LEU A 44 13.27 -2.73 -8.26
C LEU A 44 14.31 -2.03 -7.41
N HIS A 45 15.01 -2.79 -6.58
CA HIS A 45 16.16 -2.28 -5.88
C HIS A 45 17.31 -2.05 -6.83
N GLN A 46 18.35 -1.36 -6.38
CA GLN A 46 19.56 -1.17 -7.15
C GLN A 46 20.17 -2.50 -7.59
N SER A 47 20.00 -3.53 -6.76
CA SER A 47 20.46 -4.88 -7.09
C SER A 47 19.58 -5.59 -8.11
N GLY A 48 18.46 -4.99 -8.51
CA GLY A 48 17.51 -5.60 -9.43
C GLY A 48 16.45 -6.45 -8.77
N GLU A 49 16.46 -6.57 -7.46
CA GLU A 49 15.49 -7.37 -6.74
C GLU A 49 14.15 -6.65 -6.62
N PRO A 50 13.03 -7.33 -6.94
CA PRO A 50 11.71 -6.70 -6.86
C PRO A 50 11.23 -6.59 -5.42
N HIS A 51 10.60 -5.47 -5.12
CA HIS A 51 9.95 -5.23 -3.84
C HIS A 51 8.53 -4.78 -4.09
N ILE A 52 7.62 -5.15 -3.18
CA ILE A 52 6.27 -4.62 -3.23
C ILE A 52 6.01 -3.85 -1.95
N HIS A 53 5.56 -2.62 -2.11
CA HIS A 53 5.09 -1.79 -1.01
C HIS A 53 3.59 -1.66 -1.16
N ALA A 54 2.87 -1.89 -0.06
CA ALA A 54 1.41 -1.88 -0.12
C ALA A 54 0.84 -1.13 1.07
N LEU A 55 0.03 -0.12 0.77
CA LEU A 55 -0.83 0.51 1.75
C LEU A 55 -2.19 -0.16 1.64
N ILE A 56 -2.63 -0.80 2.71
CA ILE A 56 -3.87 -1.56 2.74
C ILE A 56 -4.78 -0.96 3.80
N LYS A 57 -6.03 -0.66 3.43
CA LYS A 57 -7.00 -0.10 4.36
C LYS A 57 -8.25 -0.97 4.37
N PHE A 58 -8.69 -1.33 5.57
CA PHE A 58 -9.93 -2.06 5.78
C PHE A 58 -11.02 -1.10 6.25
N ALA A 59 -12.28 -1.45 5.99
CA ALA A 59 -13.41 -0.63 6.43
C ALA A 59 -13.50 -0.60 7.96
N ASP A 60 -13.21 -1.73 8.59
CA ASP A 60 -13.21 -1.87 10.04
C ASP A 60 -11.86 -2.31 10.53
N VAL A 61 -11.66 -2.26 11.84
CA VAL A 61 -10.41 -2.73 12.44
C VAL A 61 -10.19 -4.19 12.07
N PHE A 62 -9.05 -4.47 11.49
CA PHE A 62 -8.61 -5.83 11.18
C PHE A 62 -7.73 -6.32 12.31
N ARG A 63 -8.03 -7.50 12.83
CA ARG A 63 -7.32 -8.07 13.97
C ARG A 63 -6.78 -9.43 13.63
N SER A 64 -5.57 -9.72 14.05
CA SER A 64 -5.00 -11.05 13.92
C SER A 64 -3.85 -11.24 14.90
N ARG A 65 -3.69 -12.47 15.37
CA ARG A 65 -2.51 -12.89 16.13
C ARG A 65 -1.64 -13.81 15.31
N ASN A 66 -2.03 -14.07 14.07
CA ASN A 66 -1.25 -14.92 13.18
C ASN A 66 -0.21 -14.07 12.46
N PRO A 67 1.09 -14.26 12.74
CA PRO A 67 2.13 -13.47 12.09
C PRO A 67 2.22 -13.70 10.59
N ARG A 68 1.56 -14.74 10.08
CA ARG A 68 1.55 -15.06 8.66
C ARG A 68 0.24 -14.71 7.97
N VAL A 69 -0.59 -13.91 8.62
CA VAL A 69 -1.92 -13.60 8.09
C VAL A 69 -1.86 -12.92 6.71
N PHE A 70 -0.79 -12.19 6.44
CA PHE A 70 -0.60 -11.49 5.18
C PHE A 70 0.41 -12.16 4.25
N ASP A 71 0.81 -13.39 4.54
CA ASP A 71 1.67 -14.14 3.63
C ASP A 71 0.92 -14.48 2.36
N ILE A 72 1.57 -14.32 1.22
CA ILE A 72 1.00 -14.61 -0.09
C ILE A 72 1.95 -15.54 -0.83
N GLN A 73 1.53 -16.77 -1.10
CA GLN A 73 2.31 -17.73 -1.86
C GLN A 73 3.77 -17.87 -1.36
N GLY A 74 3.92 -17.88 -0.04
CA GLY A 74 5.22 -18.02 0.57
C GLY A 74 5.99 -16.73 0.80
N PHE A 75 5.51 -15.61 0.28
CA PHE A 75 6.14 -14.31 0.52
C PHE A 75 5.58 -13.71 1.81
N HIS A 76 6.48 -13.35 2.70
CA HIS A 76 6.12 -12.81 4.01
C HIS A 76 6.46 -11.32 4.06
N PRO A 77 5.52 -10.47 4.43
CA PRO A 77 5.78 -9.03 4.48
C PRO A 77 6.32 -8.57 5.81
N ASN A 78 7.02 -7.44 5.77
CA ASN A 78 7.23 -6.65 6.96
C ASN A 78 5.97 -5.81 7.16
N ILE A 79 5.37 -5.90 8.35
CA ILE A 79 4.08 -5.25 8.64
C ILE A 79 4.31 -4.07 9.56
N GLN A 80 3.86 -2.90 9.15
CA GLN A 80 3.95 -1.69 9.94
C GLN A 80 2.56 -1.10 10.15
N ASN A 81 2.31 -0.61 11.36
CA ASN A 81 1.09 0.14 11.63
C ASN A 81 1.15 1.44 10.85
N CYS A 82 0.01 1.84 10.30
CA CYS A 82 -0.05 3.03 9.48
C CYS A 82 -0.85 4.11 10.22
N ARG A 83 -0.15 5.07 10.82
CA ARG A 83 -0.79 6.15 11.55
C ARG A 83 -1.29 7.25 10.63
N SER A 84 -0.60 7.45 9.52
CA SER A 84 -0.96 8.49 8.57
C SER A 84 -1.06 7.88 7.18
N PRO A 85 -2.24 7.33 6.82
CA PRO A 85 -2.42 6.70 5.51
C PRO A 85 -2.09 7.62 4.36
N LYS A 86 -2.38 8.92 4.48
CA LYS A 86 -2.08 9.85 3.40
C LYS A 86 -0.57 10.01 3.19
N ALA A 87 0.20 10.08 4.27
CA ALA A 87 1.65 10.21 4.16
C ALA A 87 2.24 8.95 3.53
N VAL A 88 1.77 7.78 3.92
CA VAL A 88 2.21 6.52 3.35
C VAL A 88 1.80 6.42 1.88
N PHE A 89 0.59 6.85 1.56
CA PHE A 89 0.13 6.89 0.18
C PHE A 89 1.05 7.76 -0.68
N ASP A 90 1.39 8.94 -0.20
CA ASP A 90 2.29 9.84 -0.92
C ASP A 90 3.66 9.21 -1.13
N TYR A 91 4.14 8.47 -0.14
CA TYR A 91 5.42 7.77 -0.25
C TYR A 91 5.36 6.64 -1.25
N VAL A 92 4.34 5.80 -1.15
CA VAL A 92 4.23 4.59 -1.99
C VAL A 92 4.05 4.96 -3.45
N ARG A 93 3.24 5.97 -3.74
CA ARG A 93 2.97 6.34 -5.14
C ARG A 93 4.18 6.91 -5.87
N LYS A 94 5.22 7.32 -5.13
CA LYS A 94 6.45 7.82 -5.76
C LYS A 94 7.21 6.73 -6.50
N GLY A 95 6.92 5.47 -6.21
CA GLY A 95 7.56 4.35 -6.90
C GLY A 95 7.23 4.26 -8.37
N GLY A 96 6.14 4.85 -8.81
CA GLY A 96 5.79 4.96 -10.22
C GLY A 96 5.00 3.79 -10.80
N ASP A 97 5.38 2.57 -10.52
CA ASP A 97 4.67 1.38 -11.00
C ASP A 97 3.69 0.91 -9.93
N LEU A 98 2.48 1.45 -9.96
CA LEU A 98 1.51 1.22 -8.90
C LEU A 98 0.10 1.05 -9.42
N ILE A 99 -0.73 0.43 -8.57
CA ILE A 99 -2.18 0.41 -8.72
C ILE A 99 -2.81 0.92 -7.44
N THR A 100 -3.89 1.66 -7.55
CA THR A 100 -4.56 2.22 -6.38
C THR A 100 -6.02 2.53 -6.68
N ASN A 101 -6.86 2.39 -5.66
CA ASN A 101 -8.24 2.90 -5.72
C ASN A 101 -8.46 4.05 -4.75
N ILE A 102 -7.38 4.58 -4.17
CA ILE A 102 -7.50 5.64 -3.20
C ILE A 102 -7.60 6.99 -3.90
N GLY A 103 -8.62 7.77 -3.50
CA GLY A 103 -8.76 9.14 -3.97
C GLY A 103 -8.88 10.05 -2.77
N TYR A 104 -7.74 10.53 -2.26
CA TYR A 104 -7.79 11.49 -1.17
C TYR A 104 -8.32 12.82 -1.67
N LYS A 105 -9.16 13.43 -0.83
CA LYS A 105 -9.62 14.77 -1.11
C LYS A 105 -8.43 15.72 -1.10
N ARG A 106 -8.29 16.48 -2.17
CA ARG A 106 -7.14 17.36 -2.33
C ARG A 106 -7.36 18.69 -1.64
N THR A 107 -6.28 19.18 -1.03
CA THR A 107 -6.28 20.52 -0.48
C THR A 107 -5.99 21.52 -1.58
N TYR A 108 -6.23 22.79 -1.29
CA TYR A 108 -5.90 23.86 -2.23
C TYR A 108 -4.40 23.82 -2.60
N GLY A 109 -3.54 23.59 -1.62
CA GLY A 109 -2.11 23.51 -1.87
C GLY A 109 -1.74 22.35 -2.79
N ASP A 110 -2.41 21.21 -2.64
CA ASP A 110 -2.17 20.06 -3.50
C ASP A 110 -2.53 20.38 -4.94
N LEU A 111 -3.66 21.04 -5.16
CA LEU A 111 -4.10 21.40 -6.51
C LEU A 111 -3.14 22.39 -7.15
N MET A 112 -2.63 23.34 -6.38
CA MET A 112 -1.71 24.33 -6.90
C MET A 112 -0.39 23.68 -7.33
N ARG A 113 0.13 22.76 -6.54
CA ARG A 113 1.36 22.06 -6.90
C ARG A 113 1.19 21.24 -8.19
N GLU A 114 0.07 20.60 -8.35
CA GLU A 114 -0.19 19.80 -9.54
C GLU A 114 -0.32 20.67 -10.78
N ASN A 115 -0.94 21.83 -10.65
CA ASN A 115 -1.05 22.77 -11.76
C ASN A 115 0.31 23.32 -12.17
N ASP A 116 1.21 23.49 -11.22
CA ASP A 116 2.56 23.99 -11.51
C ASP A 116 3.40 22.95 -12.24
N THR A 117 3.16 21.68 -11.98
CA THR A 117 4.01 20.62 -12.51
C THR A 117 3.48 19.95 -13.75
N LYS A 118 2.18 20.09 -14.03
CA LYS A 118 1.54 19.35 -15.12
C LYS A 118 0.54 20.21 -15.85
N GLU A 119 0.84 20.53 -17.07
CA GLU A 119 -0.09 21.27 -17.91
C GLU A 119 -1.34 20.46 -18.18
N ASP A 120 -1.20 19.19 -18.44
CA ASP A 120 -2.31 18.31 -18.71
C ASP A 120 -3.22 18.12 -17.51
N PHE A 121 -2.70 18.34 -16.33
CA PHE A 121 -3.48 18.21 -15.12
C PHE A 121 -4.63 19.20 -15.08
N LYS A 122 -4.41 20.39 -15.58
CA LYS A 122 -5.45 21.40 -15.63
C LYS A 122 -6.66 20.94 -16.44
N LYS A 123 -6.43 20.15 -17.45
CA LYS A 123 -7.49 19.64 -18.30
C LYS A 123 -8.28 18.54 -17.61
N ALA A 124 -7.60 17.79 -16.76
CA ALA A 124 -8.24 16.72 -16.01
C ALA A 124 -9.00 17.25 -14.80
N ALA A 125 -8.56 18.38 -14.31
CA ALA A 125 -9.23 19.01 -13.19
C ALA A 125 -10.50 19.72 -13.67
#